data_b3202911338edcce1b1fa3d890e54b9a
#
_entry.id   b3202911338edcce1b1fa3d890e54b9a
#
_cell.length_a   1.000
_cell.length_b   1.000
_cell.length_c   1.000
_cell.angle_alpha   90.00
_cell.angle_beta   90.00
_cell.angle_gamma   90.00
#
_symmetry.space_group_name_H-M   'P 1'
#
loop_
_entity.id
_entity.type
_entity.pdbx_description
1 polymer ?
#
loop_
_entity_poly.entity_id
_entity_poly.type
_entity_poly.pdbx_seq_one_letter_code
_entity_poly.pdbx_strand_id
1 'polypeptide(L)'
;IQTLADNLALMIDSQGLETAITQVDQNGQSLFSRYIERNDYYDLFLLDTEGYCFYSVTEEADYQTNLISGKFKDSGLGEVVQKAMFDSQYHMSDLAPYAPSNGDPAAFVAAPVMVQGELVMILAMQLSMEGIDAIMSERTGLGNTGETYLVGADLLMRSNSLLDPVNHS
;
A
#
# COMPACT_ATOMS: atom_id res chain seq x y z
N ILE A 1 4.67 0.20 7.78
CA ILE A 1 3.40 0.93 7.82
C ILE A 1 2.96 1.24 9.25
N GLN A 2 2.96 0.28 10.18
CA GLN A 2 2.47 0.52 11.56
C GLN A 2 3.21 1.67 12.24
N THR A 3 4.54 1.72 12.18
CA THR A 3 5.33 2.82 12.74
C THR A 3 4.94 4.19 12.16
N LEU A 4 4.60 4.26 10.87
CA LEU A 4 4.15 5.51 10.26
C LEU A 4 2.75 5.89 10.75
N ALA A 5 1.84 4.91 10.88
CA ALA A 5 0.51 5.13 11.44
C ALA A 5 0.58 5.63 12.89
N ASP A 6 1.44 5.04 13.72
CA ASP A 6 1.67 5.46 15.11
C ASP A 6 2.25 6.89 15.19
N ASN A 7 3.19 7.24 14.31
CA ASN A 7 3.73 8.60 14.24
C ASN A 7 2.68 9.63 13.80
N LEU A 8 1.84 9.28 12.82
CA LEU A 8 0.71 10.12 12.41
C LEU A 8 -0.27 10.31 13.57
N ALA A 9 -0.60 9.24 14.30
CA ALA A 9 -1.46 9.32 15.47
C ALA A 9 -0.92 10.30 16.52
N LEU A 10 0.37 10.26 16.84
CA LEU A 10 1.02 11.19 17.77
C LEU A 10 0.97 12.64 17.26
N MET A 11 1.17 12.87 15.97
CA MET A 11 1.06 14.19 15.37
C MET A 11 -0.38 14.71 15.45
N ILE A 12 -1.36 13.88 15.13
CA ILE A 12 -2.79 14.24 15.19
C ILE A 12 -3.22 14.54 16.63
N ASP A 13 -2.81 13.73 17.60
CA ASP A 13 -3.12 13.93 19.01
C ASP A 13 -2.55 15.26 19.54
N SER A 14 -1.36 15.64 19.09
CA SER A 14 -0.67 16.84 19.56
C SER A 14 -1.15 18.15 18.92
N GLN A 15 -1.59 18.14 17.66
CA GLN A 15 -1.86 19.37 16.87
C GLN A 15 -3.13 19.34 16.01
N GLY A 16 -3.88 18.24 16.06
CA GLY A 16 -5.11 18.02 15.30
C GLY A 16 -4.84 17.51 13.86
N LEU A 17 -5.85 16.86 13.30
CA LEU A 17 -5.81 16.16 12.03
C LEU A 17 -5.41 17.07 10.87
N GLU A 18 -6.09 18.21 10.70
CA GLU A 18 -5.86 19.16 9.60
C GLU A 18 -4.43 19.70 9.61
N THR A 19 -3.93 20.08 10.79
CA THR A 19 -2.58 20.59 10.96
C THR A 19 -1.54 19.51 10.67
N ALA A 20 -1.74 18.29 11.17
CA ALA A 20 -0.83 17.17 10.95
C ALA A 20 -0.68 16.85 9.46
N ILE A 21 -1.79 16.77 8.71
CA ILE A 21 -1.78 16.50 7.27
C ILE A 21 -1.16 17.66 6.50
N THR A 22 -1.49 18.92 6.82
CA THR A 22 -0.92 20.10 6.16
C THR A 22 0.59 20.20 6.36
N GLN A 23 1.11 19.88 7.53
CA GLN A 23 2.57 19.89 7.79
C GLN A 23 3.33 18.82 6.98
N VAL A 24 2.68 17.71 6.70
CA VAL A 24 3.27 16.63 5.90
C VAL A 24 3.46 17.06 4.45
N ASP A 25 2.64 17.97 3.94
CA ASP A 25 2.64 18.44 2.54
C ASP A 25 3.40 19.77 2.31
N GLN A 26 4.00 20.36 3.35
CA GLN A 26 4.75 21.61 3.19
C GLN A 26 6.04 21.41 2.42
N ASN A 27 6.16 22.07 1.26
CA ASN A 27 7.34 22.25 0.38
C ASN A 27 7.35 21.45 -0.94
N GLY A 28 6.22 20.96 -1.46
CA GLY A 28 6.17 20.32 -2.79
C GLY A 28 6.91 18.98 -2.89
N GLN A 29 7.45 18.48 -1.78
CA GLN A 29 7.89 17.12 -1.55
C GLN A 29 7.27 16.68 -0.23
N SER A 30 6.12 16.03 -0.31
CA SER A 30 5.44 15.55 0.88
C SER A 30 6.34 14.56 1.63
N LEU A 31 6.22 14.52 2.96
CA LEU A 31 6.87 13.50 3.76
C LEU A 31 6.55 12.10 3.22
N PHE A 32 5.33 11.90 2.71
CA PHE A 32 4.83 10.66 2.18
C PHE A 32 5.50 10.29 0.85
N SER A 33 5.70 11.24 -0.08
CA SER A 33 6.46 10.97 -1.33
C SER A 33 7.87 10.47 -1.03
N ARG A 34 8.59 11.16 -0.11
CA ARG A 34 9.92 10.73 0.31
C ARG A 34 9.92 9.39 1.06
N TYR A 35 8.83 9.10 1.79
CA TYR A 35 8.69 7.85 2.51
C TYR A 35 8.52 6.68 1.55
N ILE A 36 7.64 6.80 0.56
CA ILE A 36 7.43 5.73 -0.44
C ILE A 36 8.67 5.52 -1.30
N GLU A 37 9.33 6.58 -1.80
CA GLU A 37 10.59 6.48 -2.54
C GLU A 37 11.70 5.77 -1.75
N ARG A 38 11.83 6.09 -0.46
CA ARG A 38 12.91 5.54 0.38
C ARG A 38 12.69 4.08 0.77
N ASN A 39 11.45 3.63 0.78
CA ASN A 39 11.06 2.29 1.23
C ASN A 39 10.49 1.41 0.11
N ASP A 40 10.66 1.84 -1.15
CA ASP A 40 10.24 1.10 -2.35
C ASP A 40 8.74 0.73 -2.34
N TYR A 41 7.87 1.68 -1.92
CA TYR A 41 6.43 1.59 -2.14
C TYR A 41 6.03 2.32 -3.41
N TYR A 42 4.96 1.87 -4.08
CA TYR A 42 4.44 2.51 -5.28
C TYR A 42 3.57 3.73 -4.95
N ASP A 43 2.63 3.58 -4.01
CA ASP A 43 1.73 4.66 -3.59
C ASP A 43 1.45 4.61 -2.07
N LEU A 44 0.93 5.72 -1.54
CA LEU A 44 0.45 5.88 -0.18
C LEU A 44 -0.88 6.62 -0.19
N PHE A 45 -1.85 6.07 0.54
CA PHE A 45 -3.21 6.58 0.63
C PHE A 45 -3.56 6.96 2.07
N LEU A 46 -4.31 8.05 2.23
CA LEU A 46 -5.01 8.36 3.47
C LEU A 46 -6.51 8.34 3.21
N LEU A 47 -7.22 7.61 4.06
CA LEU A 47 -8.67 7.48 3.97
C LEU A 47 -9.32 7.91 5.30
N ASP A 48 -10.45 8.58 5.20
CA ASP A 48 -11.25 8.93 6.38
C ASP A 48 -11.96 7.70 6.98
N THR A 49 -12.66 7.91 8.07
CA THR A 49 -13.43 6.86 8.76
C THR A 49 -14.68 6.37 8.00
N GLU A 50 -15.02 6.99 6.88
CA GLU A 50 -16.07 6.57 5.96
C GLU A 50 -15.51 5.85 4.71
N GLY A 51 -14.16 5.71 4.63
CA GLY A 51 -13.44 5.04 3.54
C GLY A 51 -13.22 5.91 2.30
N TYR A 52 -13.39 7.23 2.41
CA TYR A 52 -13.08 8.15 1.32
C TYR A 52 -11.58 8.43 1.27
N CYS A 53 -10.97 8.18 0.11
CA CYS A 53 -9.56 8.45 -0.16
C CYS A 53 -9.36 9.95 -0.44
N PHE A 54 -8.94 10.70 0.56
CA PHE A 54 -8.72 12.14 0.42
C PHE A 54 -7.27 12.52 0.10
N TYR A 55 -6.35 11.57 0.14
CA TYR A 55 -4.94 11.75 -0.21
C TYR A 55 -4.39 10.50 -0.90
N SER A 56 -3.65 10.69 -1.98
CA SER A 56 -2.79 9.69 -2.64
C SER A 56 -1.54 10.41 -3.14
N VAL A 57 -0.41 9.74 -3.18
CA VAL A 57 0.84 10.32 -3.71
C VAL A 57 0.82 10.35 -5.24
N THR A 58 0.30 9.30 -5.88
CA THR A 58 0.26 9.17 -7.35
C THR A 58 -0.99 9.79 -7.98
N GLU A 59 -2.06 10.02 -7.19
CA GLU A 59 -3.36 10.54 -7.64
C GLU A 59 -3.94 9.78 -8.85
N GLU A 60 -3.87 8.43 -8.80
CA GLU A 60 -4.49 7.58 -9.80
C GLU A 60 -6.04 7.59 -9.70
N ALA A 61 -6.73 6.72 -10.44
CA ALA A 61 -8.19 6.72 -10.56
C ALA A 61 -8.95 6.39 -9.26
N ASP A 62 -8.29 5.90 -8.24
CA ASP A 62 -8.81 5.63 -6.88
C ASP A 62 -8.76 6.86 -5.96
N TYR A 63 -7.93 7.85 -6.27
CA TYR A 63 -7.92 9.13 -5.59
C TYR A 63 -9.28 9.81 -5.68
N GLN A 64 -9.74 10.40 -4.57
CA GLN A 64 -11.06 11.03 -4.42
C GLN A 64 -12.24 10.07 -4.66
N THR A 65 -12.05 8.78 -4.38
CA THR A 65 -13.12 7.78 -4.41
C THR A 65 -13.34 7.16 -3.02
N ASN A 66 -14.49 6.49 -2.84
CA ASN A 66 -14.77 5.76 -1.60
C ASN A 66 -14.44 4.28 -1.80
N LEU A 67 -13.55 3.73 -0.97
CA LEU A 67 -13.01 2.36 -1.07
C LEU A 67 -13.92 1.33 -0.36
N ILE A 68 -15.04 1.76 0.24
CA ILE A 68 -16.02 0.86 0.89
C ILE A 68 -17.28 0.72 0.04
N SER A 69 -17.73 1.80 -0.59
CA SER A 69 -18.99 1.83 -1.34
C SER A 69 -18.82 2.18 -2.82
N GLY A 70 -17.62 2.65 -3.23
CA GLY A 70 -17.36 3.13 -4.57
C GLY A 70 -16.93 2.03 -5.56
N LYS A 71 -16.44 2.48 -6.72
CA LYS A 71 -16.06 1.64 -7.85
C LYS A 71 -15.00 0.58 -7.50
N PHE A 72 -14.08 0.91 -6.60
CA PHE A 72 -12.93 0.05 -6.27
C PHE A 72 -13.08 -0.70 -4.94
N LYS A 73 -14.29 -0.78 -4.39
CA LYS A 73 -14.57 -1.45 -3.11
C LYS A 73 -14.18 -2.94 -3.07
N ASP A 74 -14.24 -3.62 -4.22
CA ASP A 74 -13.94 -5.05 -4.36
C ASP A 74 -12.48 -5.29 -4.83
N SER A 75 -11.64 -4.25 -4.86
CA SER A 75 -10.22 -4.36 -5.15
C SER A 75 -9.41 -4.76 -3.92
N GLY A 76 -8.14 -5.17 -4.11
CA GLY A 76 -7.23 -5.46 -3.00
C GLY A 76 -7.08 -4.30 -2.02
N LEU A 77 -7.04 -3.03 -2.52
CA LEU A 77 -7.04 -1.84 -1.66
C LEU A 77 -8.35 -1.72 -0.87
N GLY A 78 -9.51 -1.86 -1.52
CA GLY A 78 -10.80 -1.83 -0.85
C GLY A 78 -10.94 -2.91 0.22
N GLU A 79 -10.46 -4.12 -0.05
CA GLU A 79 -10.48 -5.24 0.89
C GLU A 79 -9.69 -4.94 2.17
N VAL A 80 -8.42 -4.49 2.05
CA VAL A 80 -7.58 -4.22 3.23
C VAL A 80 -8.07 -3.03 4.04
N VAL A 81 -8.61 -2.00 3.37
CA VAL A 81 -9.22 -0.84 4.02
C VAL A 81 -10.44 -1.25 4.85
N GLN A 82 -11.37 -2.01 4.26
CA GLN A 82 -12.56 -2.51 4.96
C GLN A 82 -12.20 -3.37 6.16
N LYS A 83 -11.23 -4.26 6.05
CA LYS A 83 -10.75 -5.11 7.16
C LYS A 83 -10.11 -4.29 8.26
N ALA A 84 -9.21 -3.36 7.91
CA ALA A 84 -8.54 -2.50 8.89
C ALA A 84 -9.51 -1.59 9.65
N MET A 85 -10.57 -1.12 8.99
CA MET A 85 -11.65 -0.37 9.65
C MET A 85 -12.51 -1.23 10.56
N PHE A 86 -12.75 -2.49 10.18
CA PHE A 86 -13.64 -3.38 10.93
C PHE A 86 -13.03 -3.84 12.27
N ASP A 87 -11.75 -4.24 12.26
CA ASP A 87 -11.10 -4.83 13.44
C ASP A 87 -9.97 -3.99 14.05
N SER A 88 -9.69 -2.83 13.45
CA SER A 88 -8.61 -1.92 13.87
C SER A 88 -7.24 -2.62 13.91
N GLN A 89 -6.99 -3.54 12.95
CA GLN A 89 -5.72 -4.25 12.81
C GLN A 89 -5.07 -3.95 11.46
N TYR A 90 -3.79 -4.29 11.37
CA TYR A 90 -3.05 -4.32 10.12
C TYR A 90 -3.53 -5.44 9.22
N HIS A 91 -3.72 -5.12 7.93
CA HIS A 91 -4.06 -6.10 6.90
C HIS A 91 -3.19 -5.95 5.66
N MET A 92 -3.01 -7.07 4.95
CA MET A 92 -2.32 -7.12 3.67
C MET A 92 -3.18 -7.92 2.67
N SER A 93 -3.29 -7.44 1.42
CA SER A 93 -3.91 -8.20 0.34
C SER A 93 -2.90 -9.11 -0.37
N ASP A 94 -3.40 -10.09 -1.09
CA ASP A 94 -2.59 -10.80 -2.08
C ASP A 94 -2.39 -9.91 -3.32
N LEU A 95 -1.45 -10.30 -4.18
CA LEU A 95 -1.20 -9.67 -5.46
C LEU A 95 -2.33 -10.01 -6.44
N ALA A 96 -2.96 -9.01 -7.03
CA ALA A 96 -4.03 -9.17 -7.99
C ALA A 96 -4.05 -8.00 -8.99
N PRO A 97 -4.61 -8.17 -10.21
CA PRO A 97 -4.76 -7.07 -11.17
C PRO A 97 -5.50 -5.88 -10.56
N TYR A 98 -4.95 -4.68 -10.74
CA TYR A 98 -5.49 -3.45 -10.16
C TYR A 98 -5.84 -2.42 -11.24
N ALA A 99 -7.12 -2.12 -11.40
CA ALA A 99 -7.61 -1.28 -12.48
C ALA A 99 -7.08 0.17 -12.48
N PRO A 100 -6.89 0.86 -11.33
CA PRO A 100 -6.26 2.18 -11.32
C PRO A 100 -4.84 2.18 -11.89
N SER A 101 -4.03 1.16 -11.62
CA SER A 101 -2.68 0.98 -12.19
C SER A 101 -2.73 0.23 -13.54
N ASN A 102 -3.68 0.56 -14.42
CA ASN A 102 -3.85 0.00 -15.78
C ASN A 102 -4.02 -1.54 -15.84
N GLY A 103 -4.39 -2.17 -14.74
CA GLY A 103 -4.53 -3.62 -14.63
C GLY A 103 -3.25 -4.34 -14.25
N ASP A 104 -2.17 -3.62 -13.98
CA ASP A 104 -0.94 -4.21 -13.46
C ASP A 104 -1.19 -4.86 -12.09
N PRO A 105 -0.49 -5.96 -11.77
CA PRO A 105 -0.62 -6.59 -10.46
C PRO A 105 -0.21 -5.66 -9.32
N ALA A 106 -1.05 -5.58 -8.28
CA ALA A 106 -0.78 -4.78 -7.09
C ALA A 106 -1.17 -5.54 -5.82
N ALA A 107 -0.41 -5.31 -4.77
CA ALA A 107 -0.72 -5.75 -3.41
C ALA A 107 -0.72 -4.53 -2.48
N PHE A 108 -1.56 -4.58 -1.46
CA PHE A 108 -1.78 -3.45 -0.57
C PHE A 108 -1.60 -3.85 0.88
N VAL A 109 -1.19 -2.90 1.67
CA VAL A 109 -1.19 -2.99 3.13
C VAL A 109 -1.99 -1.83 3.70
N ALA A 110 -2.75 -2.06 4.75
CA ALA A 110 -3.48 -1.02 5.46
C ALA A 110 -3.30 -1.13 6.96
N ALA A 111 -3.22 0.01 7.64
CA ALA A 111 -3.15 0.11 9.09
C ALA A 111 -4.07 1.22 9.59
N PRO A 112 -4.78 1.01 10.71
CA PRO A 112 -5.56 2.04 11.35
C PRO A 112 -4.64 3.08 12.02
N VAL A 113 -5.02 4.34 11.96
CA VAL A 113 -4.43 5.43 12.75
C VAL A 113 -5.36 5.70 13.93
N MET A 114 -4.91 5.32 15.12
CA MET A 114 -5.71 5.37 16.34
C MET A 114 -5.23 6.51 17.25
N VAL A 115 -6.14 7.39 17.67
CA VAL A 115 -5.84 8.45 18.64
C VAL A 115 -6.73 8.23 19.85
N GLN A 116 -6.15 8.08 21.03
CA GLN A 116 -6.85 7.82 22.31
C GLN A 116 -7.84 6.65 22.26
N GLY A 117 -7.55 5.64 21.42
CA GLY A 117 -8.42 4.45 21.23
C GLY A 117 -9.53 4.61 20.20
N GLU A 118 -9.65 5.76 19.56
CA GLU A 118 -10.61 6.05 18.49
C GLU A 118 -9.93 5.96 17.13
N LEU A 119 -10.59 5.34 16.15
CA LEU A 119 -10.13 5.35 14.75
C LEU A 119 -10.33 6.74 14.15
N VAL A 120 -9.25 7.36 13.66
CA VAL A 120 -9.31 8.69 13.03
C VAL A 120 -9.10 8.65 11.53
N MET A 121 -8.38 7.66 11.03
CA MET A 121 -8.20 7.43 9.58
C MET A 121 -7.58 6.05 9.33
N ILE A 122 -7.52 5.65 8.06
CA ILE A 122 -6.72 4.53 7.58
C ILE A 122 -5.54 5.05 6.77
N LEU A 123 -4.36 4.53 7.05
CA LEU A 123 -3.18 4.64 6.21
C LEU A 123 -3.05 3.36 5.40
N ALA A 124 -3.00 3.47 4.06
CA ALA A 124 -2.75 2.33 3.20
C ALA A 124 -1.54 2.60 2.28
N MET A 125 -0.90 1.55 1.79
CA MET A 125 0.21 1.64 0.83
C MET A 125 0.08 0.54 -0.21
N GLN A 126 0.46 0.88 -1.45
CA GLN A 126 0.65 -0.08 -2.53
C GLN A 126 2.11 -0.53 -2.55
N LEU A 127 2.33 -1.83 -2.59
CA LEU A 127 3.68 -2.41 -2.72
C LEU A 127 4.23 -2.17 -4.13
N SER A 128 5.52 -1.92 -4.25
CA SER A 128 6.22 -1.85 -5.53
C SER A 128 6.56 -3.25 -6.04
N MET A 129 6.19 -3.55 -7.28
CA MET A 129 6.58 -4.80 -7.94
C MET A 129 8.08 -4.86 -8.18
N GLU A 130 8.72 -3.72 -8.51
CA GLU A 130 10.17 -3.66 -8.65
C GLU A 130 10.89 -4.04 -7.36
N GLY A 131 10.36 -3.62 -6.19
CA GLY A 131 10.90 -4.01 -4.89
C GLY A 131 10.80 -5.51 -4.63
N ILE A 132 9.68 -6.14 -4.98
CA ILE A 132 9.49 -7.59 -4.88
C ILE A 132 10.44 -8.32 -5.82
N ASP A 133 10.51 -7.92 -7.08
CA ASP A 133 11.37 -8.55 -8.08
C ASP A 133 12.87 -8.38 -7.75
N ALA A 134 13.26 -7.23 -7.17
CA ALA A 134 14.64 -7.02 -6.71
C ALA A 134 15.04 -8.04 -5.62
N ILE A 135 14.14 -8.33 -4.67
CA ILE A 135 14.37 -9.36 -3.64
C ILE A 135 14.42 -10.76 -4.26
N MET A 136 13.50 -11.09 -5.16
CA MET A 136 13.44 -12.41 -5.80
C MET A 136 14.57 -12.63 -6.79
N SER A 137 15.18 -11.56 -7.33
CA SER A 137 16.32 -11.64 -8.25
C SER A 137 17.67 -11.88 -7.57
N GLU A 138 17.74 -11.87 -6.24
CA GLU A 138 18.99 -12.20 -5.52
C GLU A 138 19.35 -13.68 -5.73
N ARG A 139 20.50 -13.92 -6.35
CA ARG A 139 20.94 -15.27 -6.77
C ARG A 139 22.14 -15.81 -6.01
N THR A 140 22.57 -15.15 -4.94
CA THR A 140 23.70 -15.60 -4.13
C THR A 140 23.50 -17.03 -3.64
N GLY A 141 24.38 -17.94 -4.06
CA GLY A 141 24.33 -19.36 -3.70
C GLY A 141 23.44 -20.24 -4.59
N LEU A 142 22.68 -19.69 -5.54
CA LEU A 142 21.78 -20.46 -6.42
C LEU A 142 22.46 -21.02 -7.68
N GLY A 143 23.72 -20.68 -7.95
CA GLY A 143 24.45 -21.12 -9.14
C GLY A 143 23.91 -20.49 -10.43
N ASN A 144 24.05 -21.20 -11.56
CA ASN A 144 23.67 -20.66 -12.88
C ASN A 144 22.21 -20.94 -13.28
N THR A 145 21.57 -21.92 -12.67
CA THR A 145 20.23 -22.40 -13.04
C THR A 145 19.20 -22.31 -11.92
N GLY A 146 19.62 -21.85 -10.74
CA GLY A 146 18.70 -21.63 -9.63
C GLY A 146 18.05 -20.26 -9.69
N GLU A 147 16.79 -20.17 -9.32
CA GLU A 147 16.04 -18.94 -9.09
C GLU A 147 15.07 -19.10 -7.92
N THR A 148 14.58 -17.98 -7.39
CA THR A 148 13.52 -17.92 -6.41
C THR A 148 12.36 -17.11 -6.99
N TYR A 149 11.12 -17.49 -6.63
CA TYR A 149 9.93 -16.72 -6.95
C TYR A 149 8.86 -16.91 -5.88
N LEU A 150 7.97 -15.94 -5.78
CA LEU A 150 6.82 -15.99 -4.89
C LEU A 150 5.68 -16.76 -5.54
N VAL A 151 4.97 -17.56 -4.73
CA VAL A 151 3.78 -18.31 -5.16
C VAL A 151 2.64 -18.04 -4.19
N GLY A 152 1.49 -17.66 -4.72
CA GLY A 152 0.26 -17.46 -3.95
C GLY A 152 -0.36 -18.80 -3.48
N ALA A 153 -1.36 -18.71 -2.60
CA ALA A 153 -2.11 -19.88 -2.12
C ALA A 153 -2.88 -20.61 -3.24
N ASP A 154 -3.16 -19.92 -4.33
CA ASP A 154 -3.76 -20.45 -5.57
C ASP A 154 -2.75 -21.12 -6.51
N LEU A 155 -1.49 -21.22 -6.11
CA LEU A 155 -0.35 -21.79 -6.85
C LEU A 155 0.06 -20.96 -8.09
N LEU A 156 -0.38 -19.72 -8.20
CA LEU A 156 0.06 -18.79 -9.23
C LEU A 156 1.28 -17.98 -8.77
N MET A 157 2.15 -17.61 -9.70
CA MET A 157 3.33 -16.79 -9.42
C MET A 157 2.94 -15.37 -8.99
N ARG A 158 3.73 -14.79 -8.10
CA ARG A 158 3.58 -13.42 -7.56
C ARG A 158 4.84 -12.59 -7.77
N SER A 159 5.82 -13.12 -8.49
CA SER A 159 7.03 -12.43 -8.95
C SER A 159 7.41 -12.95 -10.33
N ASN A 160 8.18 -12.17 -11.07
CA ASN A 160 8.66 -12.56 -12.39
C ASN A 160 9.74 -13.65 -12.29
N SER A 161 9.79 -14.57 -13.28
CA SER A 161 10.92 -15.48 -13.45
C SER A 161 12.10 -14.75 -14.10
N LEU A 162 13.29 -14.93 -13.56
CA LEU A 162 14.53 -14.44 -14.17
C LEU A 162 15.03 -15.32 -15.31
N LEU A 163 14.73 -16.62 -15.25
CA LEU A 163 15.21 -17.59 -16.21
C LEU A 163 14.26 -17.76 -17.40
N ASP A 164 12.97 -17.45 -17.20
CA ASP A 164 11.95 -17.50 -18.26
C ASP A 164 10.99 -16.31 -18.17
N PRO A 165 11.47 -15.07 -18.41
CA PRO A 165 10.67 -13.86 -18.28
C PRO A 165 9.58 -13.71 -19.36
N VAL A 166 9.56 -14.57 -20.37
CA VAL A 166 8.58 -14.49 -21.47
C VAL A 166 7.31 -15.28 -21.15
N ASN A 167 7.43 -16.41 -20.45
CA ASN A 167 6.29 -17.29 -20.16
C ASN A 167 5.84 -17.22 -18.70
N HIS A 168 6.65 -16.61 -17.83
CA HIS A 168 6.42 -16.57 -16.39
C HIS A 168 6.68 -15.15 -15.84
N SER A 169 5.94 -14.17 -16.36
CA SER A 169 5.95 -12.76 -15.90
C SER A 169 4.56 -12.31 -15.46
#